data_e10f6d7c543972d97caa99e14e8c8fda
#
_entry.id   e10f6d7c543972d97caa99e14e8c8fda
#
_cell.length_a   1.000
_cell.length_b   1.000
_cell.length_c   1.000
_cell.angle_alpha   90.00
_cell.angle_beta   90.00
_cell.angle_gamma   90.00
#
_symmetry.space_group_name_H-M   'P 1'
#
loop_
_entity.id
_entity.type
_entity.pdbx_description
1 polymer ?
#
loop_
_entity_poly.entity_id
_entity_poly.type
_entity_poly.pdbx_seq_one_letter_code
_entity_poly.pdbx_strand_id
1 'polypeptide(L)'
;FYVKYGWYAVFTPILSVGLIALVLWCAWQFAVRHGVYDYHSWSVRYFEPLGWLEPVFSMLIEAMYLIILLLATGVAFATGGTVLNHIFPDVPYHVGTVGLAVLILSLTIWGSGTVRKASTVMSLLIIAGMLVIYSSNLVANFPRLLQVMRELPETEGGFWPALWQSVKYAALQCSLVGAYTAVADGLRTSRDVNRTTLLGFCVNAGMLTLASVGALLHFPAILSERAPVTYITQHGGGGAFGVVLVSALILLAVV
;
A
#
# COMPACT_ATOMS: atom_id res chain seq x y z
N PHE A 1 11.90 5.65 -0.49
CA PHE A 1 11.96 5.08 0.85
C PHE A 1 13.00 3.95 0.93
N TYR A 2 12.83 2.83 0.24
CA TYR A 2 13.76 1.71 0.28
C TYR A 2 15.06 1.95 -0.52
N VAL A 3 14.98 2.67 -1.61
CA VAL A 3 16.06 2.84 -2.61
C VAL A 3 17.34 3.43 -2.01
N LYS A 4 17.24 4.26 -0.99
CA LYS A 4 18.41 4.82 -0.31
C LYS A 4 19.28 3.78 0.42
N TYR A 5 18.78 2.56 0.60
CA TYR A 5 19.50 1.45 1.22
C TYR A 5 20.13 0.49 0.18
N GLY A 6 20.20 0.88 -1.09
CA GLY A 6 20.83 0.12 -2.14
C GLY A 6 20.25 -1.28 -2.31
N TRP A 7 21.08 -2.31 -2.24
CA TRP A 7 20.67 -3.72 -2.39
C TRP A 7 19.66 -4.19 -1.36
N TYR A 8 19.67 -3.62 -0.17
CA TYR A 8 18.66 -3.95 0.83
C TYR A 8 17.25 -3.56 0.39
N ALA A 9 17.12 -2.62 -0.58
CA ALA A 9 15.85 -2.27 -1.17
C ALA A 9 15.13 -3.42 -1.88
N VAL A 10 15.85 -4.48 -2.26
CA VAL A 10 15.26 -5.68 -2.88
C VAL A 10 14.61 -6.59 -1.82
N PHE A 11 15.25 -6.71 -0.65
CA PHE A 11 14.82 -7.64 0.41
C PHE A 11 13.88 -6.99 1.43
N THR A 12 14.05 -5.71 1.69
CA THR A 12 13.24 -4.99 2.68
C THR A 12 11.74 -4.99 2.39
N PRO A 13 11.26 -4.90 1.12
CA PRO A 13 9.85 -5.07 0.81
C PRO A 13 9.31 -6.44 1.19
N ILE A 14 10.05 -7.51 0.89
CA ILE A 14 9.65 -8.89 1.20
C ILE A 14 9.50 -9.06 2.72
N LEU A 15 10.45 -8.54 3.47
CA LEU A 15 10.42 -8.59 4.94
C LEU A 15 9.25 -7.79 5.52
N SER A 16 9.04 -6.56 5.04
CA SER A 16 7.92 -5.72 5.48
C SER A 16 6.58 -6.40 5.22
N VAL A 17 6.37 -6.90 3.99
CA VAL A 17 5.11 -7.57 3.62
C VAL A 17 4.96 -8.90 4.35
N GLY A 18 6.06 -9.60 4.65
CA GLY A 18 6.04 -10.81 5.48
C GLY A 18 5.51 -10.54 6.89
N LEU A 19 5.97 -9.46 7.53
CA LEU A 19 5.47 -9.04 8.84
C LEU A 19 3.99 -8.64 8.79
N ILE A 20 3.58 -7.89 7.76
CA ILE A 20 2.17 -7.53 7.54
C ILE A 20 1.31 -8.79 7.34
N ALA A 21 1.76 -9.71 6.50
CA ALA A 21 1.06 -10.96 6.24
C ALA A 21 0.90 -11.81 7.50
N LEU A 22 1.92 -11.86 8.36
CA LEU A 22 1.85 -12.56 9.65
C LEU A 22 0.78 -11.94 10.56
N VAL A 23 0.76 -10.62 10.70
CA VAL A 23 -0.24 -9.92 11.53
C VAL A 23 -1.66 -10.13 10.97
N LEU A 24 -1.84 -10.01 9.66
CA LEU A 24 -3.12 -10.27 9.00
C LEU A 24 -3.56 -11.72 9.17
N TRP A 25 -2.66 -12.66 9.03
CA TRP A 25 -2.95 -14.07 9.27
C TRP A 25 -3.46 -14.31 10.69
N CYS A 26 -2.78 -13.76 11.71
CA CYS A 26 -3.21 -13.86 13.09
C CYS A 26 -4.61 -13.22 13.30
N ALA A 27 -4.81 -12.01 12.77
CA ALA A 27 -6.06 -11.28 12.90
C ALA A 27 -7.24 -12.01 12.24
N TRP A 28 -7.06 -12.52 11.03
CA TRP A 28 -8.09 -13.25 10.30
C TRP A 28 -8.36 -14.66 10.87
N GLN A 29 -7.33 -15.36 11.37
CA GLN A 29 -7.52 -16.62 12.10
C GLN A 29 -8.37 -16.40 13.36
N PHE A 30 -8.10 -15.31 14.08
CA PHE A 30 -8.88 -14.92 15.23
C PHE A 30 -10.33 -14.59 14.84
N ALA A 31 -10.52 -13.76 13.80
CA ALA A 31 -11.84 -13.37 13.30
C ALA A 31 -12.69 -14.60 12.91
N VAL A 32 -12.12 -15.52 12.13
CA VAL A 32 -12.81 -16.75 11.70
C VAL A 32 -13.14 -17.68 12.87
N ARG A 33 -12.22 -17.82 13.83
CA ARG A 33 -12.45 -18.69 14.99
C ARG A 33 -13.56 -18.20 15.92
N HIS A 34 -13.69 -16.88 16.05
CA HIS A 34 -14.64 -16.25 16.97
C HIS A 34 -15.88 -15.71 16.27
N GLY A 35 -15.95 -15.74 14.94
CA GLY A 35 -17.07 -15.23 14.15
C GLY A 35 -17.21 -13.71 14.21
N VAL A 36 -16.12 -12.97 14.45
CA VAL A 36 -16.09 -11.51 14.61
C VAL A 36 -15.45 -10.85 13.40
N TYR A 37 -16.25 -10.14 12.60
CA TYR A 37 -15.83 -9.57 11.31
C TYR A 37 -15.89 -8.04 11.26
N ASP A 38 -16.34 -7.39 12.32
CA ASP A 38 -16.24 -5.95 12.49
C ASP A 38 -15.15 -5.63 13.52
N TYR A 39 -14.58 -4.42 13.39
CA TYR A 39 -13.42 -4.06 14.19
C TYR A 39 -13.74 -3.91 15.68
N HIS A 40 -14.92 -3.40 16.02
CA HIS A 40 -15.34 -3.24 17.40
C HIS A 40 -15.47 -4.61 18.08
N SER A 41 -16.29 -5.51 17.51
CA SER A 41 -16.47 -6.85 18.06
C SER A 41 -15.14 -7.63 18.13
N TRP A 42 -14.26 -7.41 17.15
CA TRP A 42 -12.93 -8.02 17.14
C TRP A 42 -12.05 -7.50 18.29
N SER A 43 -12.03 -6.20 18.54
CA SER A 43 -11.22 -5.60 19.62
C SER A 43 -11.73 -6.00 20.99
N VAL A 44 -13.04 -5.94 21.22
CA VAL A 44 -13.70 -6.39 22.46
C VAL A 44 -13.37 -7.85 22.74
N ARG A 45 -13.57 -8.73 21.75
CA ARG A 45 -13.28 -10.15 21.91
C ARG A 45 -11.81 -10.46 22.13
N TYR A 46 -10.91 -9.69 21.52
CA TYR A 46 -9.46 -9.85 21.68
C TYR A 46 -9.00 -9.50 23.09
N PHE A 47 -9.57 -8.46 23.69
CA PHE A 47 -9.21 -7.99 25.03
C PHE A 47 -10.07 -8.58 26.16
N GLU A 48 -11.09 -9.36 25.83
CA GLU A 48 -11.93 -10.04 26.83
C GLU A 48 -11.15 -10.74 27.97
N PRO A 49 -9.98 -11.40 27.71
CA PRO A 49 -9.21 -12.03 28.78
C PRO A 49 -8.64 -11.05 29.83
N LEU A 50 -8.61 -9.74 29.53
CA LEU A 50 -8.15 -8.70 30.46
C LEU A 50 -9.22 -8.28 31.48
N GLY A 51 -10.44 -8.84 31.42
CA GLY A 51 -11.53 -8.58 32.33
C GLY A 51 -11.91 -7.10 32.40
N TRP A 52 -11.79 -6.48 33.57
CA TRP A 52 -12.22 -5.07 33.76
C TRP A 52 -11.41 -4.04 32.97
N LEU A 53 -10.23 -4.40 32.46
CA LEU A 53 -9.39 -3.54 31.60
C LEU A 53 -9.79 -3.61 30.12
N GLU A 54 -10.60 -4.59 29.71
CA GLU A 54 -11.05 -4.79 28.33
C GLU A 54 -11.60 -3.49 27.71
N PRO A 55 -12.57 -2.77 28.32
CA PRO A 55 -13.16 -1.58 27.70
C PRO A 55 -12.13 -0.47 27.45
N VAL A 56 -11.13 -0.35 28.35
CA VAL A 56 -10.09 0.67 28.21
C VAL A 56 -9.19 0.37 27.03
N PHE A 57 -8.71 -0.88 26.90
CA PHE A 57 -7.83 -1.26 25.80
C PHE A 57 -8.56 -1.30 24.46
N SER A 58 -9.80 -1.77 24.42
CA SER A 58 -10.64 -1.78 23.23
C SER A 58 -10.86 -0.35 22.73
N MET A 59 -11.30 0.56 23.60
CA MET A 59 -11.50 1.97 23.24
C MET A 59 -10.20 2.65 22.78
N LEU A 60 -9.08 2.38 23.43
CA LEU A 60 -7.78 2.97 23.06
C LEU A 60 -7.36 2.53 21.65
N ILE A 61 -7.46 1.24 21.35
CA ILE A 61 -7.10 0.68 20.03
C ILE A 61 -8.04 1.22 18.96
N GLU A 62 -9.34 1.31 19.23
CA GLU A 62 -10.32 1.89 18.30
C GLU A 62 -10.03 3.36 18.02
N ALA A 63 -9.73 4.16 19.05
CA ALA A 63 -9.36 5.56 18.87
C ALA A 63 -8.08 5.71 18.04
N MET A 64 -7.05 4.89 18.30
CA MET A 64 -5.83 4.87 17.49
C MET A 64 -6.11 4.50 16.04
N TYR A 65 -6.96 3.50 15.80
CA TYR A 65 -7.36 3.10 14.46
C TYR A 65 -8.07 4.23 13.70
N LEU A 66 -9.03 4.90 14.34
CA LEU A 66 -9.75 6.03 13.75
C LEU A 66 -8.80 7.19 13.38
N ILE A 67 -7.86 7.53 14.26
CA ILE A 67 -6.86 8.56 13.99
C ILE A 67 -6.02 8.19 12.76
N ILE A 68 -5.55 6.95 12.69
CA ILE A 68 -4.72 6.49 11.57
C ILE A 68 -5.54 6.45 10.27
N LEU A 69 -6.80 6.04 10.33
CA LEU A 69 -7.70 6.03 9.19
C LEU A 69 -7.93 7.45 8.65
N LEU A 70 -8.17 8.43 9.53
CA LEU A 70 -8.31 9.84 9.16
C LEU A 70 -7.04 10.38 8.50
N LEU A 71 -5.87 10.08 9.07
CA LEU A 71 -4.58 10.48 8.49
C LEU A 71 -4.35 9.84 7.11
N ALA A 72 -4.61 8.54 6.97
CA ALA A 72 -4.46 7.82 5.71
C ALA A 72 -5.39 8.39 4.62
N THR A 73 -6.65 8.66 4.96
CA THR A 73 -7.63 9.27 4.07
C THR A 73 -7.21 10.68 3.67
N GLY A 74 -6.70 11.48 4.61
CA GLY A 74 -6.18 12.83 4.34
C GLY A 74 -5.01 12.82 3.35
N VAL A 75 -4.07 11.89 3.53
CA VAL A 75 -2.93 11.69 2.60
C VAL A 75 -3.42 11.24 1.22
N ALA A 76 -4.40 10.34 1.16
CA ALA A 76 -4.98 9.89 -0.10
C ALA A 76 -5.62 11.05 -0.88
N PHE A 77 -6.43 11.89 -0.24
CA PHE A 77 -7.02 13.08 -0.87
C PHE A 77 -5.98 14.10 -1.32
N ALA A 78 -4.95 14.35 -0.49
CA ALA A 78 -3.86 15.25 -0.85
C ALA A 78 -3.09 14.75 -2.08
N THR A 79 -2.80 13.45 -2.13
CA THR A 79 -2.12 12.82 -3.27
C THR A 79 -2.99 12.90 -4.53
N GLY A 80 -4.26 12.56 -4.43
CA GLY A 80 -5.19 12.64 -5.56
C GLY A 80 -5.37 14.06 -6.09
N GLY A 81 -5.50 15.05 -5.20
CA GLY A 81 -5.54 16.47 -5.58
C GLY A 81 -4.28 16.93 -6.30
N THR A 82 -3.10 16.48 -5.85
CA THR A 82 -1.83 16.78 -6.51
C THR A 82 -1.76 16.17 -7.91
N VAL A 83 -2.19 14.92 -8.06
CA VAL A 83 -2.21 14.23 -9.36
C VAL A 83 -3.19 14.90 -10.32
N LEU A 84 -4.39 15.26 -9.85
CA LEU A 84 -5.38 15.98 -10.68
C LEU A 84 -4.85 17.34 -11.15
N ASN A 85 -4.22 18.11 -10.27
CA ASN A 85 -3.60 19.38 -10.65
C ASN A 85 -2.44 19.19 -11.65
N HIS A 86 -1.71 18.08 -11.57
CA HIS A 86 -0.64 17.77 -12.52
C HIS A 86 -1.19 17.39 -13.91
N ILE A 87 -2.31 16.66 -13.98
CA ILE A 87 -2.97 16.28 -15.25
C ILE A 87 -3.72 17.46 -15.86
N PHE A 88 -4.40 18.22 -15.03
CA PHE A 88 -5.23 19.36 -15.38
C PHE A 88 -4.73 20.63 -14.65
N PRO A 89 -3.70 21.32 -15.19
CA PRO A 89 -3.09 22.47 -14.53
C PRO A 89 -4.08 23.63 -14.24
N ASP A 90 -5.15 23.72 -15.00
CA ASP A 90 -6.22 24.71 -14.82
C ASP A 90 -7.13 24.40 -13.62
N VAL A 91 -7.09 23.17 -13.08
CA VAL A 91 -7.86 22.75 -11.92
C VAL A 91 -7.05 23.01 -10.65
N PRO A 92 -7.45 23.97 -9.78
CA PRO A 92 -6.74 24.22 -8.54
C PRO A 92 -6.69 22.97 -7.64
N TYR A 93 -5.58 22.78 -6.93
CA TYR A 93 -5.35 21.63 -6.04
C TYR A 93 -6.54 21.33 -5.10
N HIS A 94 -7.06 22.37 -4.44
CA HIS A 94 -8.17 22.21 -3.50
C HIS A 94 -9.49 21.79 -4.16
N VAL A 95 -9.72 22.19 -5.42
CA VAL A 95 -10.91 21.76 -6.17
C VAL A 95 -10.82 20.27 -6.50
N GLY A 96 -9.62 19.80 -6.92
CA GLY A 96 -9.38 18.38 -7.14
C GLY A 96 -9.55 17.55 -5.86
N THR A 97 -9.01 18.01 -4.74
CA THR A 97 -9.13 17.35 -3.44
C THR A 97 -10.58 17.23 -2.97
N VAL A 98 -11.35 18.33 -3.04
CA VAL A 98 -12.78 18.33 -2.67
C VAL A 98 -13.60 17.47 -3.62
N GLY A 99 -13.32 17.53 -4.92
CA GLY A 99 -14.01 16.69 -5.92
C GLY A 99 -13.85 15.19 -5.64
N LEU A 100 -12.62 14.76 -5.28
CA LEU A 100 -12.35 13.38 -4.88
C LEU A 100 -13.07 13.01 -3.58
N ALA A 101 -13.08 13.90 -2.59
CA ALA A 101 -13.79 13.65 -1.34
C ALA A 101 -15.30 13.45 -1.56
N VAL A 102 -15.92 14.28 -2.41
CA VAL A 102 -17.34 14.16 -2.80
C VAL A 102 -17.58 12.86 -3.56
N LEU A 103 -16.69 12.47 -4.47
CA LEU A 103 -16.80 11.21 -5.21
C LEU A 103 -16.77 10.01 -4.27
N ILE A 104 -15.80 9.95 -3.35
CA ILE A 104 -15.67 8.86 -2.39
C ILE A 104 -16.86 8.82 -1.43
N LEU A 105 -17.31 9.98 -0.93
CA LEU A 105 -18.51 10.06 -0.10
C LEU A 105 -19.74 9.54 -0.84
N SER A 106 -19.90 9.91 -2.11
CA SER A 106 -20.98 9.41 -2.94
C SER A 106 -20.94 7.88 -3.08
N LEU A 107 -19.75 7.30 -3.37
CA LEU A 107 -19.59 5.84 -3.45
C LEU A 107 -19.93 5.16 -2.12
N THR A 108 -19.58 5.77 -1.00
CA THR A 108 -19.87 5.22 0.34
C THR A 108 -21.38 5.18 0.62
N ILE A 109 -22.14 6.15 0.14
CA ILE A 109 -23.61 6.19 0.30
C ILE A 109 -24.30 5.01 -0.41
N TRP A 110 -23.77 4.53 -1.55
CA TRP A 110 -24.33 3.36 -2.24
C TRP A 110 -24.06 2.02 -1.58
N GLY A 111 -23.38 2.00 -0.44
CA GLY A 111 -23.21 0.85 0.42
C GLY A 111 -21.95 0.02 0.17
N SER A 112 -21.55 -0.71 1.21
CA SER A 112 -20.30 -1.48 1.27
C SER A 112 -20.13 -2.53 0.15
N GLY A 113 -21.22 -3.10 -0.34
CA GLY A 113 -21.17 -4.10 -1.41
C GLY A 113 -20.71 -3.52 -2.76
N THR A 114 -21.15 -2.30 -3.09
CA THR A 114 -20.74 -1.60 -4.31
C THR A 114 -19.28 -1.16 -4.20
N VAL A 115 -18.89 -0.61 -3.06
CA VAL A 115 -17.49 -0.22 -2.78
C VAL A 115 -16.56 -1.42 -2.91
N ARG A 116 -16.91 -2.57 -2.35
CA ARG A 116 -16.10 -3.79 -2.43
C ARG A 116 -15.89 -4.28 -3.86
N LYS A 117 -16.95 -4.28 -4.68
CA LYS A 117 -16.85 -4.67 -6.11
C LYS A 117 -15.99 -3.67 -6.89
N ALA A 118 -16.21 -2.38 -6.71
CA ALA A 118 -15.43 -1.33 -7.34
C ALA A 118 -13.94 -1.45 -6.96
N SER A 119 -13.63 -1.56 -5.69
CA SER A 119 -12.24 -1.73 -5.17
C SER A 119 -11.56 -2.97 -5.75
N THR A 120 -12.28 -4.09 -5.92
CA THR A 120 -11.71 -5.30 -6.54
C THR A 120 -11.31 -5.05 -7.99
N VAL A 121 -12.19 -4.44 -8.79
CA VAL A 121 -11.89 -4.13 -10.20
C VAL A 121 -10.73 -3.13 -10.29
N MET A 122 -10.76 -2.07 -9.49
CA MET A 122 -9.70 -1.06 -9.42
C MET A 122 -8.36 -1.68 -9.03
N SER A 123 -8.34 -2.55 -8.03
CA SER A 123 -7.11 -3.25 -7.60
C SER A 123 -6.52 -4.11 -8.71
N LEU A 124 -7.33 -4.84 -9.47
CA LEU A 124 -6.86 -5.63 -10.60
C LEU A 124 -6.27 -4.74 -11.70
N LEU A 125 -6.92 -3.62 -12.01
CA LEU A 125 -6.39 -2.64 -12.98
C LEU A 125 -5.07 -2.03 -12.52
N ILE A 126 -4.97 -1.66 -11.23
CA ILE A 126 -3.74 -1.12 -10.63
C ILE A 126 -2.61 -2.15 -10.72
N ILE A 127 -2.86 -3.40 -10.33
CA ILE A 127 -1.86 -4.47 -10.41
C ILE A 127 -1.40 -4.68 -11.84
N ALA A 128 -2.33 -4.80 -12.78
CA ALA A 128 -2.00 -4.98 -14.20
C ALA A 128 -1.20 -3.79 -14.77
N GLY A 129 -1.63 -2.57 -14.49
CA GLY A 129 -0.93 -1.35 -14.94
C GLY A 129 0.45 -1.21 -14.33
N MET A 130 0.61 -1.47 -13.05
CA MET A 130 1.91 -1.46 -12.37
C MET A 130 2.85 -2.53 -12.93
N LEU A 131 2.35 -3.74 -13.18
CA LEU A 131 3.13 -4.80 -13.84
C LEU A 131 3.63 -4.34 -15.21
N VAL A 132 2.77 -3.75 -16.04
CA VAL A 132 3.16 -3.24 -17.37
C VAL A 132 4.24 -2.16 -17.23
N ILE A 133 4.04 -1.16 -16.37
CA ILE A 133 4.96 -0.03 -16.19
C ILE A 133 6.32 -0.50 -15.71
N TYR A 134 6.37 -1.25 -14.62
CA TYR A 134 7.65 -1.66 -14.04
C TYR A 134 8.36 -2.73 -14.86
N SER A 135 7.62 -3.65 -15.50
CA SER A 135 8.23 -4.65 -16.39
C SER A 135 8.81 -3.99 -17.64
N SER A 136 8.09 -3.04 -18.27
CA SER A 136 8.62 -2.30 -19.43
C SER A 136 9.85 -1.48 -19.07
N ASN A 137 9.84 -0.80 -17.90
CA ASN A 137 11.01 -0.08 -17.41
C ASN A 137 12.20 -1.01 -17.17
N LEU A 138 11.98 -2.18 -16.58
CA LEU A 138 13.02 -3.16 -16.31
C LEU A 138 13.62 -3.70 -17.62
N VAL A 139 12.79 -4.02 -18.60
CA VAL A 139 13.24 -4.51 -19.91
C VAL A 139 14.03 -3.43 -20.67
N ALA A 140 13.50 -2.20 -20.71
CA ALA A 140 14.15 -1.09 -21.40
C ALA A 140 15.52 -0.71 -20.81
N ASN A 141 15.66 -0.83 -19.48
CA ASN A 141 16.87 -0.41 -18.75
C ASN A 141 17.66 -1.59 -18.16
N PHE A 142 17.48 -2.81 -18.67
CA PHE A 142 18.14 -4.01 -18.12
C PHE A 142 19.68 -3.91 -18.06
N PRO A 143 20.39 -3.38 -19.10
CA PRO A 143 21.83 -3.19 -19.00
C PRO A 143 22.24 -2.25 -17.87
N ARG A 144 21.45 -1.20 -17.62
CA ARG A 144 21.67 -0.26 -16.51
C ARG A 144 21.46 -0.92 -15.14
N LEU A 145 20.53 -1.89 -15.04
CA LEU A 145 20.37 -2.65 -13.81
C LEU A 145 21.67 -3.34 -13.41
N LEU A 146 22.33 -4.02 -14.36
CA LEU A 146 23.60 -4.70 -14.11
C LEU A 146 24.71 -3.72 -13.72
N GLN A 147 24.72 -2.53 -14.31
CA GLN A 147 25.66 -1.48 -13.94
C GLN A 147 25.39 -0.95 -12.53
N VAL A 148 24.15 -0.57 -12.24
CA VAL A 148 23.73 -0.11 -10.89
C VAL A 148 24.04 -1.17 -9.85
N MET A 149 23.84 -2.45 -10.18
CA MET A 149 24.19 -3.57 -9.31
C MET A 149 25.68 -3.65 -8.95
N ARG A 150 26.56 -3.19 -9.83
CA ARG A 150 28.01 -3.18 -9.60
C ARG A 150 28.49 -1.90 -8.93
N GLU A 151 27.83 -0.80 -9.21
CA GLU A 151 28.24 0.55 -8.81
C GLU A 151 27.47 1.10 -7.62
N LEU A 152 26.49 0.33 -7.08
CA LEU A 152 25.74 0.79 -5.92
C LEU A 152 26.71 1.17 -4.80
N PRO A 153 26.77 2.47 -4.47
CA PRO A 153 27.67 2.91 -3.39
C PRO A 153 27.29 2.21 -2.10
N GLU A 154 28.26 1.99 -1.23
CA GLU A 154 28.01 1.57 0.14
C GLU A 154 26.96 2.52 0.72
N THR A 155 25.79 1.96 0.98
CA THR A 155 24.64 2.75 1.39
C THR A 155 24.83 3.25 2.80
N GLU A 156 24.51 4.52 3.03
CA GLU A 156 24.49 5.09 4.37
C GLU A 156 23.65 4.22 5.30
N GLY A 157 24.32 3.53 6.22
CA GLY A 157 23.69 2.86 7.32
C GLY A 157 23.62 1.32 7.28
N GLY A 158 23.87 0.64 6.17
CA GLY A 158 23.93 -0.82 6.11
C GLY A 158 22.62 -1.56 6.42
N PHE A 159 22.73 -2.81 6.85
CA PHE A 159 21.60 -3.73 7.06
C PHE A 159 20.63 -3.29 8.16
N TRP A 160 21.12 -2.87 9.33
CA TRP A 160 20.26 -2.57 10.47
C TRP A 160 19.29 -1.39 10.27
N PRO A 161 19.70 -0.25 9.72
CA PRO A 161 18.77 0.82 9.33
C PRO A 161 17.75 0.40 8.28
N ALA A 162 18.15 -0.43 7.30
CA ALA A 162 17.23 -0.96 6.30
C ALA A 162 16.16 -1.87 6.93
N LEU A 163 16.60 -2.76 7.83
CA LEU A 163 15.72 -3.63 8.62
C LEU A 163 14.74 -2.82 9.47
N TRP A 164 15.26 -1.83 10.20
CA TRP A 164 14.41 -0.97 11.04
C TRP A 164 13.38 -0.20 10.23
N GLN A 165 13.74 0.23 9.04
CA GLN A 165 12.82 0.90 8.12
C GLN A 165 11.73 -0.04 7.61
N SER A 166 12.08 -1.32 7.36
CA SER A 166 11.10 -2.36 7.00
C SER A 166 10.09 -2.59 8.12
N VAL A 167 10.56 -2.62 9.37
CA VAL A 167 9.69 -2.76 10.56
C VAL A 167 8.77 -1.56 10.71
N LYS A 168 9.28 -0.33 10.54
CA LYS A 168 8.44 0.89 10.59
C LYS A 168 7.34 0.87 9.53
N TYR A 169 7.68 0.49 8.30
CA TYR A 169 6.68 0.38 7.24
C TYR A 169 5.64 -0.69 7.55
N ALA A 170 6.08 -1.86 8.03
CA ALA A 170 5.17 -2.92 8.43
C ALA A 170 4.25 -2.46 9.57
N ALA A 171 4.78 -1.78 10.60
CA ALA A 171 4.01 -1.27 11.71
C ALA A 171 2.92 -0.28 11.25
N LEU A 172 3.26 0.64 10.32
CA LEU A 172 2.28 1.54 9.72
C LEU A 172 1.16 0.79 9.00
N GLN A 173 1.49 -0.23 8.22
CA GLN A 173 0.49 -1.02 7.52
C GLN A 173 -0.33 -1.91 8.47
N CYS A 174 0.30 -2.47 9.50
CA CYS A 174 -0.40 -3.27 10.51
C CYS A 174 -1.40 -2.44 11.31
N SER A 175 -1.19 -1.13 11.45
CA SER A 175 -2.16 -0.25 12.11
C SER A 175 -3.50 -0.14 11.38
N LEU A 176 -3.54 -0.49 10.08
CA LEU A 176 -4.75 -0.56 9.27
C LEU A 176 -5.46 -1.92 9.32
N VAL A 177 -5.04 -2.82 10.21
CA VAL A 177 -5.61 -4.19 10.32
C VAL A 177 -7.13 -4.17 10.52
N GLY A 178 -7.66 -3.14 11.17
CA GLY A 178 -9.10 -2.94 11.33
C GLY A 178 -9.88 -2.87 10.01
N ALA A 179 -9.32 -2.21 8.99
CA ALA A 179 -9.91 -2.17 7.66
C ALA A 179 -9.93 -3.57 7.01
N TYR A 180 -8.91 -4.37 7.27
CA TYR A 180 -8.81 -5.72 6.71
C TYR A 180 -9.70 -6.74 7.41
N THR A 181 -10.08 -6.52 8.68
CA THR A 181 -11.07 -7.39 9.36
C THR A 181 -12.46 -7.25 8.74
N ALA A 182 -12.83 -6.06 8.28
CA ALA A 182 -14.11 -5.80 7.63
C ALA A 182 -14.31 -6.57 6.30
N VAL A 183 -13.23 -7.01 5.65
CA VAL A 183 -13.30 -7.83 4.42
C VAL A 183 -13.14 -9.33 4.69
N ALA A 184 -12.92 -9.71 5.94
CA ALA A 184 -12.72 -11.11 6.34
C ALA A 184 -14.02 -11.92 6.42
N ASP A 185 -15.19 -11.31 6.29
CA ASP A 185 -16.50 -11.96 6.30
C ASP A 185 -16.70 -13.03 5.22
N GLY A 186 -15.90 -12.92 4.13
CA GLY A 186 -15.83 -13.94 3.07
C GLY A 186 -14.99 -15.17 3.43
N LEU A 187 -14.15 -15.10 4.46
CA LEU A 187 -13.28 -16.19 4.92
C LEU A 187 -14.04 -17.06 5.93
N ARG A 188 -14.23 -18.32 5.59
CA ARG A 188 -15.03 -19.24 6.42
C ARG A 188 -14.20 -20.29 7.15
N THR A 189 -13.01 -20.57 6.66
CA THR A 189 -12.15 -21.63 7.19
C THR A 189 -10.72 -21.15 7.37
N SER A 190 -9.98 -21.77 8.29
CA SER A 190 -8.52 -21.56 8.42
C SER A 190 -7.76 -21.77 7.10
N ARG A 191 -8.28 -22.64 6.23
CA ARG A 191 -7.67 -22.90 4.92
C ARG A 191 -7.83 -21.69 3.99
N ASP A 192 -9.00 -21.03 4.04
CA ASP A 192 -9.24 -19.80 3.26
C ASP A 192 -8.30 -18.70 3.75
N VAL A 193 -8.16 -18.53 5.06
CA VAL A 193 -7.21 -17.58 5.65
C VAL A 193 -5.80 -17.83 5.16
N ASN A 194 -5.31 -19.07 5.26
CA ASN A 194 -3.96 -19.42 4.83
C ASN A 194 -3.73 -19.12 3.36
N ARG A 195 -4.67 -19.48 2.48
CA ARG A 195 -4.57 -19.23 1.03
C ARG A 195 -4.61 -17.75 0.70
N THR A 196 -5.54 -17.01 1.29
CA THR A 196 -5.69 -15.57 1.03
C THR A 196 -4.48 -14.80 1.52
N THR A 197 -3.97 -15.13 2.71
CA THR A 197 -2.76 -14.48 3.25
C THR A 197 -1.54 -14.78 2.40
N LEU A 198 -1.34 -16.04 1.99
CA LEU A 198 -0.22 -16.42 1.13
C LEU A 198 -0.30 -15.73 -0.24
N LEU A 199 -1.47 -15.70 -0.87
CA LEU A 199 -1.68 -15.01 -2.13
C LEU A 199 -1.41 -13.51 -2.00
N GLY A 200 -1.98 -12.89 -0.97
CA GLY A 200 -1.76 -11.47 -0.67
C GLY A 200 -0.29 -11.15 -0.42
N PHE A 201 0.41 -12.00 0.31
CA PHE A 201 1.86 -11.90 0.50
C PHE A 201 2.61 -11.95 -0.84
N CYS A 202 2.37 -12.97 -1.66
CA CYS A 202 3.08 -13.14 -2.92
C CYS A 202 2.85 -11.96 -3.88
N VAL A 203 1.60 -11.53 -4.02
CA VAL A 203 1.25 -10.41 -4.91
C VAL A 203 1.87 -9.11 -4.39
N ASN A 204 1.66 -8.79 -3.12
CA ASN A 204 2.11 -7.52 -2.56
C ASN A 204 3.65 -7.45 -2.45
N ALA A 205 4.31 -8.51 -1.98
CA ALA A 205 5.77 -8.58 -1.94
C ALA A 205 6.37 -8.51 -3.34
N GLY A 206 5.80 -9.22 -4.32
CA GLY A 206 6.25 -9.19 -5.71
C GLY A 206 6.13 -7.80 -6.32
N MET A 207 4.97 -7.15 -6.16
CA MET A 207 4.73 -5.80 -6.68
C MET A 207 5.65 -4.75 -6.04
N LEU A 208 5.81 -4.81 -4.71
CA LEU A 208 6.65 -3.85 -4.00
C LEU A 208 8.14 -4.05 -4.31
N THR A 209 8.58 -5.30 -4.49
CA THR A 209 9.95 -5.62 -4.93
C THR A 209 10.18 -5.13 -6.35
N LEU A 210 9.25 -5.38 -7.27
CA LEU A 210 9.32 -4.91 -8.64
C LEU A 210 9.40 -3.38 -8.71
N ALA A 211 8.58 -2.68 -7.91
CA ALA A 211 8.62 -1.23 -7.79
C ALA A 211 9.96 -0.73 -7.24
N SER A 212 10.51 -1.41 -6.22
CA SER A 212 11.81 -1.05 -5.63
C SER A 212 12.97 -1.26 -6.61
N VAL A 213 12.98 -2.36 -7.35
CA VAL A 213 13.97 -2.62 -8.41
C VAL A 213 13.82 -1.61 -9.53
N GLY A 214 12.59 -1.30 -9.96
CA GLY A 214 12.33 -0.26 -10.96
C GLY A 214 12.84 1.13 -10.53
N ALA A 215 12.71 1.45 -9.25
CA ALA A 215 13.24 2.70 -8.71
C ALA A 215 14.79 2.72 -8.63
N LEU A 216 15.41 1.57 -8.29
CA LEU A 216 16.88 1.45 -8.25
C LEU A 216 17.53 1.72 -9.61
N LEU A 217 16.86 1.43 -10.72
CA LEU A 217 17.37 1.74 -12.07
C LEU A 217 17.64 3.23 -12.29
N HIS A 218 16.95 4.09 -11.55
CA HIS A 218 17.06 5.54 -11.65
C HIS A 218 17.83 6.18 -10.48
N PHE A 219 18.57 5.37 -9.72
CA PHE A 219 19.45 5.88 -8.67
C PHE A 219 20.64 6.65 -9.28
N PRO A 220 21.12 7.78 -8.67
CA PRO A 220 20.61 8.44 -7.47
C PRO A 220 19.50 9.46 -7.72
N ALA A 221 19.18 9.80 -8.97
CA ALA A 221 18.24 10.87 -9.33
C ALA A 221 16.86 10.70 -8.68
N ILE A 222 16.40 9.45 -8.53
CA ILE A 222 15.09 9.12 -7.93
C ILE A 222 14.94 9.60 -6.48
N LEU A 223 16.05 9.81 -5.76
CA LEU A 223 16.01 10.24 -4.34
C LEU A 223 15.53 11.68 -4.16
N SER A 224 15.73 12.53 -5.16
CA SER A 224 15.31 13.94 -5.16
C SER A 224 13.89 14.15 -5.71
N GLU A 225 13.30 13.12 -6.31
CA GLU A 225 12.03 13.23 -6.99
C GLU A 225 10.84 13.19 -6.02
N ARG A 226 9.92 14.16 -6.16
CA ARG A 226 8.67 14.22 -5.37
C ARG A 226 7.64 13.17 -5.81
N ALA A 227 7.67 12.80 -7.09
CA ALA A 227 6.78 11.83 -7.71
C ALA A 227 7.57 10.69 -8.36
N PRO A 228 8.18 9.76 -7.60
CA PRO A 228 9.06 8.72 -8.13
C PRO A 228 8.43 7.86 -9.22
N VAL A 229 7.16 7.50 -9.09
CA VAL A 229 6.46 6.65 -10.06
C VAL A 229 6.32 7.36 -11.41
N THR A 230 5.98 8.64 -11.41
CA THR A 230 5.90 9.47 -12.62
C THR A 230 7.27 9.59 -13.29
N TYR A 231 8.31 9.82 -12.49
CA TYR A 231 9.69 9.88 -12.99
C TYR A 231 10.12 8.58 -13.67
N ILE A 232 9.89 7.42 -13.02
CA ILE A 232 10.18 6.09 -13.58
C ILE A 232 9.47 5.90 -14.92
N THR A 233 8.22 6.35 -15.03
CA THR A 233 7.43 6.18 -16.25
C THR A 233 7.95 7.06 -17.39
N GLN A 234 8.34 8.30 -17.09
CA GLN A 234 8.89 9.22 -18.10
C GLN A 234 10.22 8.72 -18.67
N HIS A 235 11.08 8.12 -17.83
CA HIS A 235 12.42 7.68 -18.21
C HIS A 235 12.52 6.19 -18.53
N GLY A 236 11.48 5.42 -18.22
CA GLY A 236 11.42 3.96 -18.40
C GLY A 236 10.79 3.47 -19.71
N GLY A 237 10.65 4.34 -20.72
CA GLY A 237 10.09 3.96 -22.02
C GLY A 237 8.56 4.06 -22.16
N GLY A 238 7.85 4.49 -21.11
CA GLY A 238 6.38 4.68 -21.14
C GLY A 238 5.91 5.94 -21.87
N GLY A 239 6.78 6.94 -22.01
CA GLY A 239 6.47 8.20 -22.65
C GLY A 239 5.25 8.91 -22.05
N ALA A 240 4.58 9.74 -22.84
CA ALA A 240 3.38 10.46 -22.42
C ALA A 240 2.22 9.51 -22.05
N PHE A 241 2.06 8.40 -22.77
CA PHE A 241 1.02 7.41 -22.48
C PHE A 241 1.23 6.76 -21.09
N GLY A 242 2.49 6.42 -20.77
CA GLY A 242 2.82 5.88 -19.45
C GLY A 242 2.49 6.85 -18.31
N VAL A 243 2.76 8.14 -18.48
CA VAL A 243 2.42 9.18 -17.48
C VAL A 243 0.92 9.26 -17.26
N VAL A 244 0.13 9.28 -18.33
CA VAL A 244 -1.35 9.28 -18.23
C VAL A 244 -1.85 8.01 -17.53
N LEU A 245 -1.29 6.86 -17.89
CA LEU A 245 -1.66 5.59 -17.26
C LEU A 245 -1.35 5.59 -15.76
N VAL A 246 -0.13 6.00 -15.36
CA VAL A 246 0.26 6.10 -13.94
C VAL A 246 -0.65 7.05 -13.18
N SER A 247 -0.93 8.22 -13.75
CA SER A 247 -1.79 9.21 -13.12
C SER A 247 -3.21 8.66 -12.92
N ALA A 248 -3.76 7.98 -13.92
CA ALA A 248 -5.05 7.29 -13.81
C ALA A 248 -5.03 6.20 -12.73
N LEU A 249 -3.97 5.39 -12.65
CA LEU A 249 -3.82 4.36 -11.62
C LEU A 249 -3.70 4.93 -10.21
N ILE A 250 -3.00 6.06 -10.04
CA ILE A 250 -2.92 6.74 -8.73
C ILE A 250 -4.31 7.27 -8.34
N LEU A 251 -5.05 7.88 -9.26
CA LEU A 251 -6.41 8.34 -8.99
C LEU A 251 -7.34 7.17 -8.63
N LEU A 252 -7.24 6.04 -9.33
CA LEU A 252 -7.97 4.82 -9.00
C LEU A 252 -7.60 4.27 -7.61
N ALA A 253 -6.35 4.41 -7.19
CA ALA A 253 -5.90 3.94 -5.89
C ALA A 253 -6.38 4.84 -4.73
N VAL A 254 -6.73 6.10 -5.01
CA VAL A 254 -7.27 7.05 -4.03
C VAL A 254 -8.78 6.82 -3.80
N VAL A 255 -9.51 6.38 -4.82
CA VAL A 255 -10.95 6.08 -4.76
C VAL A 255 -11.20 4.71 -4.16
#